data_07bc0c85d7f922cc0d90b63a679e1b4a
#
_entry.id   07bc0c85d7f922cc0d90b63a679e1b4a
#
_cell.length_a   1.000
_cell.length_b   1.000
_cell.length_c   1.000
_cell.angle_alpha   90.00
_cell.angle_beta   90.00
_cell.angle_gamma   90.00
#
_symmetry.space_group_name_H-M   'P 1'
#
loop_
_entity.id
_entity.type
_entity.pdbx_description
1 polymer ?
#
loop_
_entity_poly.entity_id
_entity_poly.type
_entity_poly.pdbx_seq_one_letter_code
_entity_poly.pdbx_strand_id
1 'polypeptide(L)'
;QIQKQLLRLSHLEEALLVLSRLDSGTLILQREEVDVFTVLVLASDNLQELLTATGTSVDIPELGGMAITVDLDWTMEAVMNLMKNCMEHNPGGTIHCAYEQNPLYTEIRIWDEGAGFLKEDMPYLFERFYRGRNAHEGGIGIGLALAKEILKRQNGTIRATNKQGAGACFEIRLYSH
;
A
#
# COMPACT_ATOMS: atom_id res chain seq x y z
N GLN A 1 -6.85 27.10 1.35
CA GLN A 1 -5.94 26.70 0.27
C GLN A 1 -4.48 26.71 0.71
N ILE A 2 -4.05 27.74 1.44
CA ILE A 2 -2.71 27.75 2.03
C ILE A 2 -2.57 26.63 3.04
N GLN A 3 -3.59 26.35 3.82
CA GLN A 3 -3.59 25.24 4.78
C GLN A 3 -3.44 23.88 4.11
N LYS A 4 -4.10 23.67 2.96
CA LYS A 4 -3.94 22.44 2.17
C LYS A 4 -2.52 22.27 1.66
N GLN A 5 -1.91 23.36 1.19
CA GLN A 5 -0.54 23.32 0.68
C GLN A 5 0.47 23.07 1.79
N LEU A 6 0.28 23.69 2.96
CA LEU A 6 1.13 23.46 4.13
C LEU A 6 1.02 22.00 4.61
N LEU A 7 -0.17 21.45 4.61
CA LEU A 7 -0.40 20.04 5.00
C LEU A 7 0.30 19.09 4.02
N ARG A 8 0.23 19.36 2.72
CA ARG A 8 0.94 18.58 1.69
C ARG A 8 2.44 18.62 1.88
N LEU A 9 3.00 19.80 2.15
CA LEU A 9 4.43 19.96 2.42
C LEU A 9 4.85 19.18 3.66
N SER A 10 4.05 19.22 4.72
CA SER A 10 4.29 18.48 5.94
C SER A 10 4.32 16.96 5.69
N HIS A 11 3.35 16.44 4.94
CA HIS A 11 3.29 15.01 4.58
C HIS A 11 4.47 14.60 3.70
N LEU A 12 4.88 15.49 2.77
CA LEU A 12 6.04 15.26 1.92
C LEU A 12 7.32 15.17 2.75
N GLU A 13 7.52 16.11 3.68
CA GLU A 13 8.68 16.07 4.58
C GLU A 13 8.75 14.78 5.38
N GLU A 14 7.64 14.36 5.96
CA GLU A 14 7.56 13.11 6.73
C GLU A 14 7.94 11.91 5.88
N ALA A 15 7.36 11.80 4.68
CA ALA A 15 7.63 10.70 3.77
C ALA A 15 9.10 10.68 3.34
N LEU A 16 9.68 11.83 3.02
CA LEU A 16 11.09 11.94 2.65
C LEU A 16 12.02 11.57 3.79
N LEU A 17 11.70 11.97 5.02
CA LEU A 17 12.48 11.61 6.20
C LEU A 17 12.46 10.10 6.41
N VAL A 18 11.30 9.46 6.29
CA VAL A 18 11.18 8.00 6.42
C VAL A 18 12.00 7.30 5.35
N LEU A 19 11.88 7.73 4.09
CA LEU A 19 12.67 7.15 3.00
C LEU A 19 14.17 7.31 3.23
N SER A 20 14.59 8.47 3.71
CA SER A 20 16.00 8.72 4.05
C SER A 20 16.50 7.77 5.13
N ARG A 21 15.71 7.56 6.18
CA ARG A 21 16.06 6.64 7.27
C ARG A 21 16.11 5.18 6.79
N LEU A 22 15.21 4.80 5.88
CA LEU A 22 15.23 3.48 5.26
C LEU A 22 16.51 3.31 4.42
N ASP A 23 16.85 4.30 3.60
CA ASP A 23 18.03 4.27 2.74
C ASP A 23 19.33 4.17 3.55
N SER A 24 19.42 4.89 4.66
CA SER A 24 20.61 4.89 5.51
C SER A 24 20.65 3.70 6.49
N GLY A 25 19.60 2.90 6.55
CA GLY A 25 19.51 1.78 7.48
C GLY A 25 19.31 2.20 8.93
N THR A 26 18.95 3.47 9.19
CA THR A 26 18.75 3.98 10.54
C THR A 26 17.34 3.73 11.08
N LEU A 27 16.40 3.36 10.23
CA LEU A 27 15.06 2.98 10.67
C LEU A 27 15.09 1.56 11.23
N ILE A 28 14.78 1.44 12.52
CA ILE A 28 14.76 0.14 13.20
C ILE A 28 13.32 -0.38 13.17
N LEU A 29 13.13 -1.53 12.54
CA LEU A 29 11.83 -2.19 12.48
C LEU A 29 11.71 -3.16 13.65
N GLN A 30 10.60 -3.09 14.37
CA GLN A 30 10.31 -3.99 15.49
C GLN A 30 9.38 -5.09 15.00
N ARG A 31 9.97 -6.18 14.54
CA ARG A 31 9.24 -7.28 13.93
C ARG A 31 8.69 -8.21 15.00
N GLU A 32 7.43 -8.56 14.85
CA GLU A 32 6.72 -9.48 15.74
C GLU A 32 5.75 -10.33 14.92
N GLU A 33 5.27 -11.39 15.52
CA GLU A 33 4.29 -12.25 14.87
C GLU A 33 2.91 -11.57 14.93
N VAL A 34 2.33 -11.33 13.76
CA VAL A 34 1.01 -10.71 13.62
C VAL A 34 0.18 -11.49 12.60
N ASP A 35 -1.13 -11.41 12.74
CA ASP A 35 -2.05 -12.05 11.81
C ASP A 35 -2.30 -11.14 10.59
N VAL A 36 -2.29 -11.71 9.39
CA VAL A 36 -2.49 -10.95 8.14
C VAL A 36 -3.83 -10.22 8.15
N PHE A 37 -4.90 -10.89 8.56
CA PHE A 37 -6.23 -10.28 8.65
C PHE A 37 -6.21 -9.01 9.52
N THR A 38 -5.52 -9.09 10.67
CA THR A 38 -5.39 -7.96 11.59
C THR A 38 -4.70 -6.76 10.92
N VAL A 39 -3.61 -6.99 10.18
CA VAL A 39 -2.91 -5.92 9.46
C VAL A 39 -3.85 -5.24 8.47
N LEU A 40 -4.58 -6.02 7.69
CA LEU A 40 -5.49 -5.49 6.66
C LEU A 40 -6.65 -4.70 7.29
N VAL A 41 -7.23 -5.24 8.35
CA VAL A 41 -8.35 -4.58 9.04
C VAL A 41 -7.91 -3.26 9.68
N LEU A 42 -6.77 -3.27 10.37
CA LEU A 42 -6.25 -2.05 11.01
C LEU A 42 -5.89 -0.98 9.98
N ALA A 43 -5.31 -1.37 8.84
CA ALA A 43 -5.03 -0.44 7.75
C ALA A 43 -6.31 0.19 7.22
N SER A 44 -7.34 -0.62 6.98
CA SER A 44 -8.66 -0.15 6.54
C SER A 44 -9.30 0.78 7.56
N ASP A 45 -9.25 0.43 8.83
CA ASP A 45 -9.82 1.25 9.91
C ASP A 45 -9.15 2.62 9.99
N ASN A 46 -7.84 2.68 9.81
CA ASN A 46 -7.10 3.94 9.81
C ASN A 46 -7.42 4.83 8.61
N LEU A 47 -7.99 4.27 7.54
CA LEU A 47 -8.41 5.02 6.37
C LEU A 47 -9.91 5.32 6.35
N GLN A 48 -10.63 5.01 7.42
CA GLN A 48 -12.09 5.05 7.45
C GLN A 48 -12.66 6.41 7.05
N GLU A 49 -12.07 7.51 7.50
CA GLU A 49 -12.54 8.85 7.15
C GLU A 49 -12.44 9.11 5.64
N LEU A 50 -11.30 8.75 5.05
CA LEU A 50 -11.07 8.92 3.61
C LEU A 50 -11.98 7.99 2.80
N LEU A 51 -12.14 6.76 3.24
CA LEU A 51 -12.99 5.78 2.57
C LEU A 51 -14.46 6.25 2.59
N THR A 52 -14.93 6.73 3.72
CA THR A 52 -16.29 7.26 3.86
C THR A 52 -16.49 8.49 2.97
N ALA A 53 -15.52 9.40 2.94
CA ALA A 53 -15.59 10.62 2.14
C ALA A 53 -15.69 10.34 0.64
N THR A 54 -15.07 9.26 0.16
CA THR A 54 -15.11 8.87 -1.26
C THR A 54 -16.17 7.82 -1.57
N GLY A 55 -16.89 7.32 -0.54
CA GLY A 55 -17.87 6.24 -0.73
C GLY A 55 -17.24 4.91 -1.10
N THR A 56 -15.97 4.72 -0.75
CA THR A 56 -15.20 3.51 -1.09
C THR A 56 -15.32 2.47 0.01
N SER A 57 -15.54 1.23 -0.38
CA SER A 57 -15.62 0.09 0.55
C SER A 57 -14.35 -0.76 0.47
N VAL A 58 -14.06 -1.48 1.54
CA VAL A 58 -12.95 -2.45 1.56
C VAL A 58 -13.50 -3.81 1.95
N ASP A 59 -13.19 -4.81 1.14
CA ASP A 59 -13.60 -6.19 1.36
C ASP A 59 -12.38 -7.03 1.76
N ILE A 60 -12.37 -7.46 3.02
CA ILE A 60 -11.28 -8.25 3.59
C ILE A 60 -11.86 -9.60 4.06
N PRO A 61 -11.49 -10.72 3.40
CA PRO A 61 -11.99 -12.01 3.82
C PRO A 61 -11.32 -12.47 5.12
N GLU A 62 -12.09 -13.11 5.97
CA GLU A 62 -11.57 -13.72 7.19
C GLU A 62 -11.32 -15.21 6.92
N LEU A 63 -10.06 -15.55 6.66
CA LEU A 63 -9.66 -16.90 6.20
C LEU A 63 -9.00 -17.76 7.29
N GLY A 64 -9.13 -17.36 8.55
CA GLY A 64 -8.48 -18.03 9.67
C GLY A 64 -7.10 -17.48 9.96
N GLY A 65 -6.42 -18.04 10.95
CA GLY A 65 -5.12 -17.56 11.41
C GLY A 65 -4.02 -17.75 10.36
N MET A 66 -3.33 -16.65 10.02
CA MET A 66 -2.23 -16.66 9.07
C MET A 66 -1.17 -15.68 9.56
N ALA A 67 -0.16 -16.20 10.24
CA ALA A 67 0.85 -15.38 10.92
C ALA A 67 1.99 -14.98 9.98
N ILE A 68 2.42 -13.74 10.13
CA ILE A 68 3.61 -13.19 9.47
C ILE A 68 4.46 -12.48 10.51
N THR A 69 5.77 -12.41 10.27
CA THR A 69 6.69 -11.72 11.18
C THR A 69 7.08 -10.38 10.57
N VAL A 70 6.46 -9.31 11.03
CA VAL A 70 6.63 -7.97 10.49
C VAL A 70 6.52 -6.92 11.59
N ASP A 71 6.98 -5.71 11.27
CA ASP A 71 6.66 -4.54 12.07
C ASP A 71 5.23 -4.14 11.74
N LEU A 72 4.33 -4.22 12.71
CA LEU A 72 2.90 -3.98 12.47
C LEU A 72 2.65 -2.57 11.94
N ASP A 73 3.21 -1.56 12.59
CA ASP A 73 2.92 -0.16 12.25
C ASP A 73 3.43 0.20 10.86
N TRP A 74 4.66 -0.21 10.51
CA TRP A 74 5.22 0.09 9.19
C TRP A 74 4.56 -0.73 8.08
N THR A 75 4.23 -1.99 8.36
CA THR A 75 3.52 -2.82 7.38
C THR A 75 2.11 -2.29 7.14
N MET A 76 1.44 -1.84 8.19
CA MET A 76 0.15 -1.18 8.09
C MET A 76 0.25 0.09 7.22
N GLU A 77 1.31 0.89 7.42
CA GLU A 77 1.57 2.07 6.60
C GLU A 77 1.72 1.71 5.11
N ALA A 78 2.47 0.65 4.82
CA ALA A 78 2.63 0.17 3.44
C ALA A 78 1.27 -0.22 2.84
N VAL A 79 0.48 -1.01 3.55
CA VAL A 79 -0.85 -1.44 3.10
C VAL A 79 -1.78 -0.24 2.89
N MET A 80 -1.75 0.73 3.80
CA MET A 80 -2.54 1.96 3.67
C MET A 80 -2.20 2.71 2.39
N ASN A 81 -0.92 2.80 2.03
CA ASN A 81 -0.50 3.47 0.80
C ASN A 81 -1.05 2.76 -0.45
N LEU A 82 -1.11 1.43 -0.43
CA LEU A 82 -1.70 0.67 -1.52
C LEU A 82 -3.21 0.86 -1.61
N MET A 83 -3.89 0.83 -0.47
CA MET A 83 -5.34 1.07 -0.41
C MET A 83 -5.70 2.50 -0.86
N LYS A 84 -4.91 3.50 -0.46
CA LYS A 84 -5.10 4.88 -0.93
C LYS A 84 -4.99 4.98 -2.44
N ASN A 85 -4.02 4.30 -3.03
CA ASN A 85 -3.86 4.28 -4.48
C ASN A 85 -5.10 3.69 -5.15
N CYS A 86 -5.60 2.57 -4.66
CA CYS A 86 -6.82 1.96 -5.17
C CYS A 86 -8.03 2.91 -5.04
N MET A 87 -8.15 3.58 -3.90
CA MET A 87 -9.23 4.53 -3.65
C MET A 87 -9.18 5.71 -4.62
N GLU A 88 -8.00 6.26 -4.86
CA GLU A 88 -7.81 7.39 -5.76
C GLU A 88 -8.13 7.06 -7.21
N HIS A 89 -7.82 5.84 -7.64
CA HIS A 89 -8.04 5.40 -9.01
C HIS A 89 -9.43 4.81 -9.25
N ASN A 90 -10.16 4.50 -8.20
CA ASN A 90 -11.51 3.95 -8.30
C ASN A 90 -12.39 4.44 -7.14
N PRO A 91 -12.59 5.77 -7.03
CA PRO A 91 -13.41 6.31 -5.94
C PRO A 91 -14.86 5.81 -6.04
N GLY A 92 -15.43 5.49 -4.90
CA GLY A 92 -16.80 4.96 -4.84
C GLY A 92 -16.92 3.48 -5.13
N GLY A 93 -15.82 2.81 -5.51
CA GLY A 93 -15.80 1.38 -5.77
C GLY A 93 -15.46 0.56 -4.53
N THR A 94 -15.02 -0.67 -4.76
CA THR A 94 -14.63 -1.58 -3.69
C THR A 94 -13.16 -1.97 -3.85
N ILE A 95 -12.41 -1.89 -2.76
CA ILE A 95 -11.06 -2.39 -2.68
C ILE A 95 -11.15 -3.82 -2.15
N HIS A 96 -10.62 -4.76 -2.92
CA HIS A 96 -10.63 -6.18 -2.56
C HIS A 96 -9.27 -6.61 -2.01
N CYS A 97 -9.30 -7.50 -1.04
CA CYS A 97 -8.10 -8.11 -0.49
C CYS A 97 -8.21 -9.62 -0.56
N ALA A 98 -7.09 -10.27 -0.81
CA ALA A 98 -6.97 -11.72 -0.73
C ALA A 98 -5.59 -12.04 -0.16
N TYR A 99 -5.48 -13.15 0.53
CA TYR A 99 -4.20 -13.57 1.09
C TYR A 99 -4.13 -15.07 1.20
N GLU A 100 -2.92 -15.62 1.01
CA GLU A 100 -2.66 -17.05 1.10
C GLU A 100 -1.23 -17.27 1.58
N GLN A 101 -0.96 -18.42 2.13
CA GLN A 101 0.33 -18.75 2.70
C GLN A 101 0.77 -20.14 2.27
N ASN A 102 2.05 -20.26 1.93
CA ASN A 102 2.70 -21.54 1.69
C ASN A 102 4.02 -21.56 2.49
N PRO A 103 4.79 -22.68 2.48
CA PRO A 103 6.01 -22.74 3.27
C PRO A 103 7.09 -21.71 2.90
N LEU A 104 7.05 -21.14 1.70
CA LEU A 104 8.05 -20.20 1.22
C LEU A 104 7.69 -18.77 1.49
N TYR A 105 6.42 -18.39 1.35
CA TYR A 105 5.98 -17.01 1.49
C TYR A 105 4.50 -16.89 1.83
N THR A 106 4.13 -15.69 2.27
CA THR A 106 2.75 -15.26 2.38
C THR A 106 2.49 -14.25 1.28
N GLU A 107 1.44 -14.46 0.49
CA GLU A 107 1.05 -13.54 -0.57
C GLU A 107 -0.20 -12.77 -0.15
N ILE A 108 -0.16 -11.45 -0.32
CA ILE A 108 -1.29 -10.56 -0.07
C ILE A 108 -1.56 -9.81 -1.38
N ARG A 109 -2.81 -9.84 -1.83
CA ARG A 109 -3.22 -9.10 -3.03
C ARG A 109 -4.27 -8.06 -2.64
N ILE A 110 -4.08 -6.86 -3.17
CA ILE A 110 -4.99 -5.73 -2.95
C ILE A 110 -5.30 -5.14 -4.32
N TRP A 111 -6.57 -5.08 -4.70
CA TRP A 111 -6.93 -4.62 -6.04
C TRP A 111 -8.24 -3.81 -6.03
N ASP A 112 -8.43 -3.01 -7.08
CA ASP A 112 -9.66 -2.28 -7.31
C ASP A 112 -10.37 -2.79 -8.57
N GLU A 113 -11.51 -2.19 -8.89
CA GLU A 113 -12.31 -2.54 -10.06
C GLU A 113 -12.30 -1.43 -11.11
N GLY A 114 -11.32 -0.56 -11.05
CA GLY A 114 -11.18 0.57 -11.96
C GLY A 114 -10.58 0.21 -13.31
N ALA A 115 -10.03 1.20 -13.97
CA ALA A 115 -9.44 1.03 -15.31
C ALA A 115 -8.09 0.30 -15.30
N GLY A 116 -7.44 0.20 -14.15
CA GLY A 116 -6.11 -0.37 -14.03
C GLY A 116 -5.02 0.64 -14.33
N PHE A 117 -3.78 0.17 -14.33
CA PHE A 117 -2.63 1.00 -14.65
C PHE A 117 -2.46 1.13 -16.15
N LEU A 118 -2.01 2.30 -16.61
CA LEU A 118 -1.57 2.47 -17.99
C LEU A 118 -0.28 1.67 -18.20
N LYS A 119 -0.15 1.05 -19.35
CA LYS A 119 1.01 0.22 -19.69
C LYS A 119 2.32 1.02 -19.60
N GLU A 120 2.28 2.30 -19.99
CA GLU A 120 3.42 3.19 -19.95
C GLU A 120 3.88 3.49 -18.54
N ASP A 121 2.96 3.46 -17.57
CA ASP A 121 3.25 3.77 -16.17
C ASP A 121 3.82 2.58 -15.39
N MET A 122 3.52 1.36 -15.84
CA MET A 122 3.85 0.13 -15.11
C MET A 122 5.31 0.03 -14.66
N PRO A 123 6.32 0.32 -15.51
CA PRO A 123 7.72 0.20 -15.09
C PRO A 123 8.15 1.20 -14.02
N TYR A 124 7.39 2.27 -13.82
CA TYR A 124 7.79 3.42 -13.00
C TYR A 124 6.93 3.62 -11.75
N LEU A 125 5.94 2.76 -11.52
CA LEU A 125 4.96 2.96 -10.44
C LEU A 125 5.58 3.11 -9.06
N PHE A 126 6.68 2.43 -8.80
CA PHE A 126 7.34 2.44 -7.48
C PHE A 126 8.52 3.41 -7.41
N GLU A 127 8.76 4.19 -8.46
CA GLU A 127 9.79 5.22 -8.44
C GLU A 127 9.32 6.44 -7.66
N ARG A 128 10.25 7.04 -6.92
CA ARG A 128 9.98 8.25 -6.14
C ARG A 128 9.58 9.40 -7.06
N PHE A 129 8.54 10.11 -6.67
CA PHE A 129 8.01 11.29 -7.38
C PHE A 129 7.38 10.98 -8.74
N TYR A 130 7.30 9.71 -9.13
CA TYR A 130 6.62 9.37 -10.37
C TYR A 130 5.11 9.51 -10.19
N ARG A 131 4.48 10.18 -11.16
CA ARG A 131 3.03 10.33 -11.22
C ARG A 131 2.57 9.95 -12.62
N GLY A 132 1.69 8.97 -12.71
CA GLY A 132 1.13 8.55 -13.98
C GLY A 132 0.26 9.63 -14.62
N ARG A 133 -0.09 9.44 -15.89
CA ARG A 133 -0.92 10.40 -16.65
C ARG A 133 -2.28 10.64 -16.04
N ASN A 134 -2.83 9.62 -15.37
CA ASN A 134 -4.12 9.71 -14.69
C ASN A 134 -3.96 9.98 -13.19
N ALA A 135 -2.82 10.51 -12.78
CA ALA A 135 -2.55 10.78 -11.38
C ALA A 135 -3.49 11.87 -10.85
N HIS A 136 -4.00 11.63 -9.66
CA HIS A 136 -4.87 12.56 -8.96
C HIS A 136 -4.09 13.86 -8.64
N GLU A 137 -4.73 15.03 -8.82
CA GLU A 137 -4.16 16.29 -8.39
C GLU A 137 -3.88 16.25 -6.89
N GLY A 138 -2.65 16.39 -6.50
CA GLY A 138 -2.27 16.36 -5.09
C GLY A 138 -1.53 15.14 -4.66
N GLY A 139 -1.42 14.10 -5.49
CA GLY A 139 -0.53 12.98 -5.23
C GLY A 139 0.93 13.45 -5.29
N ILE A 140 1.77 12.94 -4.40
CA ILE A 140 3.18 13.34 -4.31
C ILE A 140 4.09 12.34 -5.04
N GLY A 141 3.60 11.13 -5.29
CA GLY A 141 4.37 10.09 -5.96
C GLY A 141 5.38 9.40 -5.05
N ILE A 142 5.16 9.41 -3.75
CA ILE A 142 6.06 8.79 -2.77
C ILE A 142 5.43 7.54 -2.13
N GLY A 143 4.10 7.48 -2.05
CA GLY A 143 3.41 6.42 -1.30
C GLY A 143 3.77 5.01 -1.74
N LEU A 144 3.80 4.74 -3.05
CA LEU A 144 4.14 3.42 -3.56
C LEU A 144 5.63 3.09 -3.37
N ALA A 145 6.51 4.08 -3.53
CA ALA A 145 7.94 3.91 -3.26
C ALA A 145 8.18 3.57 -1.80
N LEU A 146 7.48 4.25 -0.89
CA LEU A 146 7.58 4.01 0.54
C LEU A 146 7.09 2.60 0.89
N ALA A 147 5.95 2.18 0.34
CA ALA A 147 5.42 0.84 0.54
C ALA A 147 6.44 -0.23 0.11
N LYS A 148 7.04 -0.05 -1.05
CA LYS A 148 8.05 -0.99 -1.57
C LYS A 148 9.26 -1.09 -0.65
N GLU A 149 9.78 0.04 -0.17
CA GLU A 149 10.95 0.04 0.71
C GLU A 149 10.66 -0.59 2.08
N ILE A 150 9.49 -0.33 2.65
CA ILE A 150 9.08 -0.95 3.91
C ILE A 150 9.03 -2.47 3.77
N LEU A 151 8.43 -2.96 2.68
CA LEU A 151 8.32 -4.40 2.44
C LEU A 151 9.68 -5.03 2.15
N LYS A 152 10.50 -4.37 1.36
CA LYS A 152 11.86 -4.82 1.03
C LYS A 152 12.72 -5.01 2.28
N ARG A 153 12.61 -4.09 3.24
CA ARG A 153 13.33 -4.18 4.51
C ARG A 153 12.89 -5.37 5.36
N GLN A 154 11.75 -5.94 5.07
CA GLN A 154 11.18 -7.09 5.81
C GLN A 154 11.18 -8.36 4.97
N ASN A 155 12.13 -8.50 4.07
CA ASN A 155 12.26 -9.66 3.18
C ASN A 155 11.00 -9.87 2.33
N GLY A 156 10.43 -8.78 1.85
CA GLY A 156 9.24 -8.81 1.02
C GLY A 156 9.47 -8.19 -0.34
N THR A 157 8.57 -8.49 -1.25
CA THR A 157 8.52 -7.90 -2.58
C THR A 157 7.12 -7.36 -2.85
N ILE A 158 7.03 -6.42 -3.78
CA ILE A 158 5.75 -5.91 -4.26
C ILE A 158 5.78 -5.81 -5.77
N ARG A 159 4.66 -6.14 -6.38
CA ARG A 159 4.49 -6.07 -7.82
C ARG A 159 3.11 -5.50 -8.13
N ALA A 160 3.02 -4.71 -9.19
CA ALA A 160 1.77 -4.18 -9.68
C ALA A 160 1.40 -4.86 -11.00
N THR A 161 0.15 -5.23 -11.14
CA THR A 161 -0.38 -5.86 -12.35
C THR A 161 -1.75 -5.29 -12.65
N ASN A 162 -2.25 -5.52 -13.86
CA ASN A 162 -3.64 -5.31 -14.18
C ASN A 162 -4.34 -6.66 -14.13
N LYS A 163 -5.34 -6.76 -13.27
CA LYS A 163 -6.11 -7.98 -13.12
C LYS A 163 -7.10 -8.11 -14.29
N GLN A 164 -7.12 -9.26 -14.93
CA GLN A 164 -8.01 -9.50 -16.05
C GLN A 164 -9.48 -9.36 -15.62
N GLY A 165 -10.23 -8.49 -16.29
CA GLY A 165 -11.63 -8.21 -15.94
C GLY A 165 -11.82 -7.38 -14.69
N ALA A 166 -10.75 -6.86 -14.12
CA ALA A 166 -10.76 -5.99 -12.95
C ALA A 166 -9.71 -4.89 -13.13
N GLY A 167 -9.48 -4.07 -12.12
CA GLY A 167 -8.57 -2.94 -12.21
C GLY A 167 -7.15 -3.26 -11.82
N ALA A 168 -6.51 -2.29 -11.18
CA ALA A 168 -5.15 -2.37 -10.71
C ALA A 168 -5.02 -3.35 -9.53
N CYS A 169 -3.98 -4.16 -9.53
CA CYS A 169 -3.71 -5.12 -8.49
C CYS A 169 -2.28 -4.99 -7.98
N PHE A 170 -2.12 -4.96 -6.65
CA PHE A 170 -0.83 -5.04 -5.99
C PHE A 170 -0.67 -6.43 -5.39
N GLU A 171 0.46 -7.07 -5.67
CA GLU A 171 0.81 -8.37 -5.11
C GLU A 171 2.01 -8.21 -4.19
N ILE A 172 1.82 -8.49 -2.91
CA ILE A 172 2.86 -8.48 -1.89
C ILE A 172 3.25 -9.92 -1.59
N ARG A 173 4.55 -10.19 -1.51
CA ARG A 173 5.04 -11.45 -0.99
C ARG A 173 5.99 -11.19 0.16
N LEU A 174 5.74 -11.83 1.28
CA LEU A 174 6.59 -11.80 2.46
C LEU A 174 7.21 -13.18 2.61
N TYR A 175 8.51 -13.28 2.42
CA TYR A 175 9.22 -14.55 2.41
C TYR A 175 9.58 -14.97 3.83
N SER A 176 9.50 -16.27 4.09
CA SER A 176 9.76 -16.81 5.42
C SER A 176 11.22 -16.69 5.83
N HIS A 177 12.12 -16.67 4.87
CA HIS A 177 13.57 -16.54 5.11
C HIS A 177 14.27 -15.73 4.02
#